data_f43d07566e052411ec4ab984f3b6e0cb
#
_entry.id   f43d07566e052411ec4ab984f3b6e0cb
#
_cell.length_a   1.000
_cell.length_b   1.000
_cell.length_c   1.000
_cell.angle_alpha   90.00
_cell.angle_beta   90.00
_cell.angle_gamma   90.00
#
_symmetry.space_group_name_H-M   'P 1'
#
loop_
_entity.id
_entity.type
_entity.pdbx_description
1 polymer ?
#
loop_
_entity_poly.entity_id
_entity_poly.type
_entity_poly.pdbx_seq_one_letter_code
_entity_poly.pdbx_strand_id
1 'polypeptide(L)'
;MSSLKEKYRRFSQWQQEPFGYHDTADHHGCCNCGNEYENNYCPRCGQKAAYGPITWHSVWQGIMDVWGVGTRSLPYSLWQLIWRPGYLIRDYVSGKRQASFPPVKMLVVVALVLVMVNAFFGVNYNNEASTAAAGTVGNHAYNVWTDAAFEWMTNHIAWTVLIVFSLFIIPVWFLFRQAPRFPQHTLPQGFYIQVFIGVQYLMFLLMMILLFEFIPSLSGNGSEASGFMTLFVLPILLLIDYKQLFGYGWWGTIWRVLLALPLSLLFGKMLQYMAGFVYCLCVNDWHNITLYLMDALGLLALVWLLLEIVHLINSRNLGGSISAKAFVRSTLALAVFVLTIAVARQLGIKTPFDIILRVLDGMFVK
;
A
#
# COMPACT_ATOMS: atom_id res chain seq x y z
N MET A 1 22.34 -20.66 -29.40
CA MET A 1 22.20 -19.71 -28.27
C MET A 1 21.07 -18.77 -28.56
N SER A 2 19.96 -18.83 -27.78
CA SER A 2 18.85 -17.89 -27.93
C SER A 2 19.30 -16.48 -27.52
N SER A 3 18.98 -15.47 -28.34
CA SER A 3 19.40 -14.10 -28.06
C SER A 3 18.82 -13.62 -26.72
N LEU A 4 19.50 -12.72 -26.03
CA LEU A 4 19.05 -12.10 -24.78
C LEU A 4 17.62 -11.52 -24.92
N LYS A 5 17.28 -11.00 -26.11
CA LYS A 5 15.94 -10.52 -26.47
C LYS A 5 14.88 -11.63 -26.42
N GLU A 6 15.22 -12.83 -26.85
CA GLU A 6 14.30 -13.96 -26.87
C GLU A 6 14.03 -14.48 -25.46
N LYS A 7 15.06 -14.56 -24.61
CA LYS A 7 14.94 -14.89 -23.19
C LYS A 7 14.05 -13.87 -22.45
N TYR A 8 14.29 -12.59 -22.69
CA TYR A 8 13.47 -11.51 -22.12
C TYR A 8 12.00 -11.59 -22.60
N ARG A 9 11.77 -11.88 -23.89
CA ARG A 9 10.41 -12.05 -24.43
C ARG A 9 9.68 -13.22 -23.79
N ARG A 10 10.33 -14.39 -23.63
CA ARG A 10 9.76 -15.57 -22.95
C ARG A 10 9.44 -15.28 -21.48
N PHE A 11 10.35 -14.60 -20.79
CA PHE A 11 10.13 -14.18 -19.41
C PHE A 11 8.94 -13.20 -19.29
N SER A 12 8.85 -12.22 -20.17
CA SER A 12 7.74 -11.28 -20.21
C SER A 12 6.40 -11.95 -20.52
N GLN A 13 6.37 -12.94 -21.42
CA GLN A 13 5.18 -13.75 -21.71
C GLN A 13 4.79 -14.58 -20.50
N TRP A 14 5.73 -15.27 -19.87
CA TRP A 14 5.49 -16.02 -18.65
C TRP A 14 4.96 -15.13 -17.50
N GLN A 15 5.47 -13.91 -17.33
CA GLN A 15 4.95 -12.97 -16.33
C GLN A 15 3.46 -12.65 -16.55
N GLN A 16 3.01 -12.59 -17.80
CA GLN A 16 1.63 -12.26 -18.13
C GLN A 16 0.68 -13.47 -18.02
N GLU A 17 1.13 -14.64 -18.44
CA GLU A 17 0.35 -15.88 -18.48
C GLU A 17 1.16 -17.07 -17.94
N PRO A 18 1.32 -17.19 -16.61
CA PRO A 18 2.15 -18.24 -16.02
C PRO A 18 1.47 -19.61 -15.94
N PHE A 19 0.15 -19.68 -16.21
CA PHE A 19 -0.63 -20.91 -16.08
C PHE A 19 -1.17 -21.37 -17.41
N GLY A 20 -0.90 -22.65 -17.77
CA GLY A 20 -1.64 -23.38 -18.78
C GLY A 20 -2.78 -24.15 -18.10
N TYR A 21 -4.01 -23.89 -18.51
CA TYR A 21 -5.16 -24.68 -18.09
C TYR A 21 -5.43 -25.76 -19.12
N HIS A 22 -5.45 -27.02 -18.67
CA HIS A 22 -5.80 -28.16 -19.50
C HIS A 22 -7.16 -28.68 -19.03
N ASP A 23 -8.15 -28.67 -19.91
CA ASP A 23 -9.44 -29.30 -19.69
C ASP A 23 -9.30 -30.79 -19.97
N THR A 24 -9.71 -31.63 -19.03
CA THR A 24 -9.87 -33.09 -19.25
C THR A 24 -11.31 -33.33 -19.67
N ALA A 25 -11.49 -33.92 -20.83
CA ALA A 25 -12.83 -34.26 -21.38
C ALA A 25 -13.41 -35.55 -20.77
N ASP A 26 -12.92 -36.01 -19.60
CA ASP A 26 -13.35 -37.23 -18.97
C ASP A 26 -14.68 -37.07 -18.21
N HIS A 27 -15.61 -38.00 -18.41
CA HIS A 27 -16.88 -38.09 -17.67
C HIS A 27 -16.65 -38.61 -16.27
N HIS A 28 -17.15 -37.94 -15.27
CA HIS A 28 -17.00 -38.28 -13.86
C HIS A 28 -18.35 -38.29 -13.13
N GLY A 29 -18.60 -39.34 -12.34
CA GLY A 29 -19.65 -39.33 -11.33
C GLY A 29 -19.13 -38.73 -10.01
N CYS A 30 -19.77 -37.71 -9.50
CA CYS A 30 -19.37 -37.08 -8.24
C CYS A 30 -19.65 -38.02 -7.05
N CYS A 31 -18.61 -38.43 -6.34
CA CYS A 31 -18.74 -39.28 -5.16
C CYS A 31 -19.49 -38.60 -3.99
N ASN A 32 -19.62 -37.27 -3.99
CA ASN A 32 -20.28 -36.53 -2.92
C ASN A 32 -21.76 -36.28 -3.17
N CYS A 33 -22.15 -35.91 -4.40
CA CYS A 33 -23.54 -35.52 -4.70
C CYS A 33 -24.20 -36.34 -5.82
N GLY A 34 -23.50 -37.32 -6.39
CA GLY A 34 -24.01 -38.18 -7.45
C GLY A 34 -24.21 -37.50 -8.83
N ASN A 35 -23.83 -36.22 -8.98
CA ASN A 35 -23.98 -35.53 -10.25
C ASN A 35 -22.94 -36.02 -11.28
N GLU A 36 -23.40 -36.31 -12.49
CA GLU A 36 -22.50 -36.61 -13.61
C GLU A 36 -22.05 -35.31 -14.26
N TYR A 37 -20.75 -35.20 -14.57
CA TYR A 37 -20.16 -34.01 -15.14
C TYR A 37 -18.87 -34.34 -15.89
N GLU A 38 -18.55 -33.44 -16.80
CA GLU A 38 -17.27 -33.37 -17.49
C GLU A 38 -16.40 -32.33 -16.79
N ASN A 39 -15.10 -32.47 -16.84
CA ASN A 39 -14.12 -31.58 -16.23
C ASN A 39 -13.65 -31.97 -14.82
N ASN A 40 -12.67 -31.19 -14.35
CA ASN A 40 -11.89 -31.48 -13.13
C ASN A 40 -12.66 -31.28 -11.81
N TYR A 41 -13.81 -30.57 -11.82
CA TYR A 41 -14.57 -30.21 -10.63
C TYR A 41 -16.07 -30.34 -10.86
N CYS A 42 -16.78 -30.91 -9.91
CA CYS A 42 -18.24 -31.01 -9.96
C CYS A 42 -18.89 -29.61 -9.94
N PRO A 43 -19.72 -29.24 -10.94
CA PRO A 43 -20.35 -27.93 -11.00
C PRO A 43 -21.41 -27.73 -9.90
N ARG A 44 -21.92 -28.81 -9.30
CA ARG A 44 -22.96 -28.74 -8.27
C ARG A 44 -22.41 -28.54 -6.86
N CYS A 45 -21.32 -29.23 -6.49
CA CYS A 45 -20.79 -29.21 -5.13
C CYS A 45 -19.32 -28.78 -5.03
N GLY A 46 -18.65 -28.53 -6.15
CA GLY A 46 -17.25 -28.09 -6.19
C GLY A 46 -16.22 -29.19 -5.88
N GLN A 47 -16.62 -30.48 -5.75
CA GLN A 47 -15.71 -31.58 -5.47
C GLN A 47 -14.79 -31.81 -6.66
N LYS A 48 -13.51 -32.04 -6.40
CA LYS A 48 -12.53 -32.45 -7.43
C LYS A 48 -12.81 -33.85 -7.91
N ALA A 49 -12.71 -34.09 -9.23
CA ALA A 49 -13.00 -35.39 -9.87
C ALA A 49 -12.05 -36.50 -9.42
N ALA A 50 -10.77 -36.22 -9.32
CA ALA A 50 -9.73 -37.19 -8.99
C ALA A 50 -9.58 -37.39 -7.47
N TYR A 51 -10.62 -37.94 -6.81
CA TYR A 51 -10.51 -38.49 -5.47
C TYR A 51 -10.26 -39.98 -5.55
N GLY A 52 -8.98 -40.38 -5.53
CA GLY A 52 -8.58 -41.77 -5.37
C GLY A 52 -8.66 -42.27 -3.92
N PRO A 53 -8.36 -43.54 -3.64
CA PRO A 53 -8.26 -44.05 -2.28
C PRO A 53 -7.24 -43.30 -1.47
N ILE A 54 -7.48 -43.15 -0.16
CA ILE A 54 -6.56 -42.46 0.76
C ILE A 54 -5.25 -43.25 0.81
N THR A 55 -4.20 -42.64 0.26
CA THR A 55 -2.82 -43.16 0.29
C THR A 55 -1.93 -42.21 1.07
N TRP A 56 -0.75 -42.67 1.49
CA TRP A 56 0.23 -41.79 2.11
C TRP A 56 0.61 -40.61 1.22
N HIS A 57 0.55 -40.79 -0.09
CA HIS A 57 0.75 -39.73 -1.05
C HIS A 57 -0.36 -38.66 -0.99
N SER A 58 -1.63 -39.07 -0.89
CA SER A 58 -2.76 -38.16 -0.75
C SER A 58 -2.77 -37.44 0.62
N VAL A 59 -2.32 -38.12 1.70
CA VAL A 59 -2.12 -37.50 3.01
C VAL A 59 -1.01 -36.44 2.93
N TRP A 60 0.12 -36.78 2.30
CA TRP A 60 1.21 -35.84 2.09
C TRP A 60 0.79 -34.65 1.21
N GLN A 61 0.05 -34.89 0.13
CA GLN A 61 -0.54 -33.84 -0.69
C GLN A 61 -1.49 -32.94 0.12
N GLY A 62 -2.35 -33.52 0.96
CA GLY A 62 -3.24 -32.76 1.84
C GLY A 62 -2.49 -31.87 2.83
N ILE A 63 -1.40 -32.37 3.41
CA ILE A 63 -0.49 -31.58 4.27
C ILE A 63 0.18 -30.48 3.44
N MET A 64 0.69 -30.84 2.26
CA MET A 64 1.35 -29.86 1.37
C MET A 64 0.37 -28.84 0.78
N ASP A 65 -0.89 -29.18 0.56
CA ASP A 65 -1.94 -28.22 0.16
C ASP A 65 -2.26 -27.22 1.27
N VAL A 66 -2.21 -27.65 2.54
CA VAL A 66 -2.34 -26.75 3.71
C VAL A 66 -1.09 -25.87 3.84
N TRP A 67 0.10 -26.49 3.73
CA TRP A 67 1.40 -25.79 3.82
C TRP A 67 1.88 -25.18 2.50
N GLY A 68 1.17 -25.45 1.44
CA GLY A 68 1.26 -24.61 0.27
C GLY A 68 2.23 -25.02 -0.82
N VAL A 69 2.27 -26.27 -1.25
CA VAL A 69 3.02 -26.65 -2.47
C VAL A 69 2.16 -26.67 -3.76
N GLY A 70 0.86 -26.39 -3.64
CA GLY A 70 -0.05 -26.22 -4.77
C GLY A 70 -0.03 -24.80 -5.38
N THR A 71 -0.68 -24.61 -6.51
CA THR A 71 -0.81 -23.30 -7.20
C THR A 71 -1.49 -22.22 -6.35
N ARG A 72 -2.19 -22.61 -5.26
CA ARG A 72 -2.78 -21.73 -4.23
C ARG A 72 -1.89 -21.55 -3.01
N SER A 73 -0.67 -22.05 -3.06
CA SER A 73 0.21 -22.08 -1.91
C SER A 73 0.73 -20.71 -1.53
N LEU A 74 0.92 -20.50 -0.22
CA LEU A 74 1.56 -19.29 0.29
C LEU A 74 2.97 -19.08 -0.32
N PRO A 75 3.90 -20.07 -0.30
CA PRO A 75 5.23 -19.88 -0.89
C PRO A 75 5.19 -19.58 -2.39
N TYR A 76 4.30 -20.22 -3.14
CA TYR A 76 4.15 -19.95 -4.57
C TYR A 76 3.62 -18.54 -4.84
N SER A 77 2.66 -18.08 -4.04
CA SER A 77 2.12 -16.70 -4.14
C SER A 77 3.17 -15.67 -3.76
N LEU A 78 3.99 -15.91 -2.73
CA LEU A 78 5.10 -15.05 -2.35
C LEU A 78 6.18 -15.01 -3.45
N TRP A 79 6.50 -16.17 -4.04
CA TRP A 79 7.42 -16.25 -5.18
C TRP A 79 6.93 -15.44 -6.38
N GLN A 80 5.64 -15.57 -6.74
CA GLN A 80 5.04 -14.75 -7.80
C GLN A 80 5.05 -13.25 -7.47
N LEU A 81 4.85 -12.89 -6.20
CA LEU A 81 4.87 -11.50 -5.75
C LEU A 81 6.26 -10.86 -5.92
N ILE A 82 7.35 -11.66 -5.89
CA ILE A 82 8.70 -11.16 -6.19
C ILE A 82 8.88 -10.92 -7.71
N TRP A 83 8.47 -11.88 -8.54
CA TRP A 83 8.82 -11.88 -9.96
C TRP A 83 7.80 -11.18 -10.86
N ARG A 84 6.52 -11.18 -10.48
CA ARG A 84 5.42 -10.60 -11.26
C ARG A 84 4.38 -9.87 -10.41
N PRO A 85 4.78 -8.97 -9.53
CA PRO A 85 3.89 -8.41 -8.50
C PRO A 85 2.64 -7.77 -9.08
N GLY A 86 2.76 -6.79 -9.97
CA GLY A 86 1.62 -6.09 -10.56
C GLY A 86 0.71 -6.99 -11.40
N TYR A 87 1.26 -8.03 -12.05
CA TYR A 87 0.45 -8.99 -12.81
C TYR A 87 -0.33 -9.91 -11.87
N LEU A 88 0.28 -10.39 -10.77
CA LEU A 88 -0.42 -11.19 -9.75
C LEU A 88 -1.59 -10.40 -9.14
N ILE A 89 -1.35 -9.16 -8.76
CA ILE A 89 -2.36 -8.26 -8.22
C ILE A 89 -3.50 -8.09 -9.22
N ARG A 90 -3.19 -7.83 -10.49
CA ARG A 90 -4.17 -7.70 -11.56
C ARG A 90 -5.00 -8.98 -11.73
N ASP A 91 -4.36 -10.15 -11.78
CA ASP A 91 -5.04 -11.43 -11.92
C ASP A 91 -6.05 -11.65 -10.78
N TYR A 92 -5.64 -11.37 -9.54
CA TYR A 92 -6.51 -11.50 -8.37
C TYR A 92 -7.71 -10.54 -8.41
N VAL A 93 -7.45 -9.25 -8.70
CA VAL A 93 -8.48 -8.21 -8.71
C VAL A 93 -9.44 -8.37 -9.90
N SER A 94 -8.96 -8.90 -11.04
CA SER A 94 -9.81 -9.23 -12.20
C SER A 94 -10.62 -10.51 -12.04
N GLY A 95 -10.48 -11.24 -10.90
CA GLY A 95 -11.32 -12.40 -10.57
C GLY A 95 -10.62 -13.76 -10.55
N LYS A 96 -9.36 -13.87 -10.97
CA LYS A 96 -8.56 -15.12 -10.91
C LYS A 96 -8.09 -15.43 -9.47
N ARG A 97 -9.02 -15.43 -8.51
CA ARG A 97 -8.72 -15.55 -7.08
C ARG A 97 -8.24 -16.95 -6.68
N GLN A 98 -8.42 -17.94 -7.52
CA GLN A 98 -8.00 -19.32 -7.29
C GLN A 98 -6.49 -19.53 -7.56
N ALA A 99 -5.87 -18.59 -8.27
CA ALA A 99 -4.46 -18.68 -8.68
C ALA A 99 -3.49 -18.19 -7.60
N SER A 100 -3.97 -17.61 -6.49
CA SER A 100 -3.12 -17.09 -5.43
C SER A 100 -3.72 -17.28 -4.04
N PHE A 101 -2.86 -17.25 -3.04
CA PHE A 101 -3.27 -17.25 -1.63
C PHE A 101 -4.00 -15.95 -1.29
N PRO A 102 -5.05 -15.98 -0.42
CA PRO A 102 -5.79 -14.76 -0.05
C PRO A 102 -4.88 -13.69 0.58
N PRO A 103 -4.86 -12.45 0.06
CA PRO A 103 -3.84 -11.46 0.42
C PRO A 103 -3.88 -11.04 1.89
N VAL A 104 -5.07 -10.90 2.51
CA VAL A 104 -5.17 -10.57 3.93
C VAL A 104 -4.60 -11.68 4.82
N LYS A 105 -4.88 -12.96 4.50
CA LYS A 105 -4.29 -14.09 5.22
C LYS A 105 -2.77 -14.13 5.04
N MET A 106 -2.30 -13.84 3.82
CA MET A 106 -0.88 -13.78 3.50
C MET A 106 -0.18 -12.68 4.31
N LEU A 107 -0.80 -11.50 4.45
CA LEU A 107 -0.29 -10.41 5.26
C LEU A 107 -0.11 -10.84 6.73
N VAL A 108 -1.14 -11.47 7.31
CA VAL A 108 -1.09 -11.92 8.71
C VAL A 108 0.03 -12.94 8.93
N VAL A 109 0.16 -13.93 8.01
CA VAL A 109 1.21 -14.96 8.14
C VAL A 109 2.61 -14.34 8.02
N VAL A 110 2.84 -13.46 7.04
CA VAL A 110 4.15 -12.82 6.87
C VAL A 110 4.48 -11.88 8.03
N ALA A 111 3.48 -11.14 8.54
CA ALA A 111 3.65 -10.31 9.73
C ALA A 111 3.99 -11.14 10.98
N LEU A 112 3.35 -12.30 11.16
CA LEU A 112 3.65 -13.21 12.27
C LEU A 112 5.10 -13.72 12.18
N VAL A 113 5.54 -14.14 11.00
CA VAL A 113 6.94 -14.57 10.77
C VAL A 113 7.91 -13.43 11.10
N LEU A 114 7.60 -12.20 10.68
CA LEU A 114 8.43 -11.02 10.99
C LEU A 114 8.53 -10.79 12.51
N VAL A 115 7.39 -10.87 13.24
CA VAL A 115 7.38 -10.73 14.71
C VAL A 115 8.23 -11.82 15.36
N MET A 116 8.12 -13.07 14.90
CA MET A 116 8.94 -14.17 15.44
C MET A 116 10.43 -13.95 15.19
N VAL A 117 10.82 -13.49 13.99
CA VAL A 117 12.21 -13.17 13.66
C VAL A 117 12.72 -12.01 14.50
N ASN A 118 11.94 -10.94 14.65
CA ASN A 118 12.30 -9.81 15.50
C ASN A 118 12.51 -10.22 16.97
N ALA A 119 11.62 -11.09 17.49
CA ALA A 119 11.75 -11.62 18.86
C ALA A 119 12.99 -12.52 19.01
N PHE A 120 13.32 -13.31 18.00
CA PHE A 120 14.48 -14.20 18.00
C PHE A 120 15.81 -13.44 17.98
N PHE A 121 15.93 -12.41 17.15
CA PHE A 121 17.14 -11.60 17.02
C PHE A 121 17.20 -10.41 17.98
N GLY A 122 16.14 -10.15 18.76
CA GLY A 122 16.08 -9.01 19.67
C GLY A 122 16.05 -7.66 18.95
N VAL A 123 15.48 -7.61 17.75
CA VAL A 123 15.44 -6.40 16.93
C VAL A 123 14.57 -5.34 17.58
N ASN A 124 15.16 -4.21 17.94
CA ASN A 124 14.49 -3.07 18.55
C ASN A 124 14.22 -1.99 17.50
N TYR A 125 12.97 -1.53 17.41
CA TYR A 125 12.55 -0.39 16.60
C TYR A 125 12.51 0.94 17.36
N ASN A 126 13.04 0.96 18.58
CA ASN A 126 13.10 2.17 19.42
C ASN A 126 14.06 3.17 18.79
N ASN A 127 13.51 4.12 18.08
CA ASN A 127 14.25 5.19 17.43
C ASN A 127 14.40 6.37 18.38
N GLU A 128 15.62 6.79 18.63
CA GLU A 128 15.94 8.12 19.16
C GLU A 128 15.39 9.25 18.26
N ALA A 129 15.10 8.96 16.98
CA ALA A 129 14.47 9.90 16.06
C ALA A 129 13.02 10.27 16.42
N SER A 130 12.27 9.39 17.10
CA SER A 130 10.93 9.72 17.59
C SER A 130 10.98 10.73 18.74
N THR A 131 12.00 10.64 19.60
CA THR A 131 12.22 11.59 20.69
C THR A 131 12.72 12.96 20.20
N ALA A 132 13.51 13.01 19.13
CA ALA A 132 13.98 14.28 18.55
C ALA A 132 12.85 15.04 17.81
N ALA A 133 11.90 14.34 17.18
CA ALA A 133 10.73 14.95 16.55
C ALA A 133 9.67 15.42 17.56
N ALA A 134 9.55 14.75 18.71
CA ALA A 134 8.65 15.12 19.79
C ALA A 134 9.07 16.40 20.54
N GLY A 135 10.37 16.74 20.53
CA GLY A 135 10.92 17.92 21.22
C GLY A 135 10.58 19.27 20.60
N THR A 136 9.96 19.32 19.44
CA THR A 136 9.72 20.58 18.68
C THR A 136 8.29 21.12 18.74
N VAL A 137 7.32 20.37 19.27
CA VAL A 137 5.93 20.85 19.39
C VAL A 137 5.44 20.67 20.82
N GLY A 138 5.45 21.76 21.56
CA GLY A 138 5.29 21.82 23.01
C GLY A 138 3.90 21.51 23.58
N ASN A 139 3.23 20.44 23.19
CA ASN A 139 1.95 20.04 23.77
C ASN A 139 1.99 18.64 24.35
N HIS A 140 1.99 18.55 25.67
CA HIS A 140 2.06 17.31 26.44
C HIS A 140 0.98 16.29 26.02
N ALA A 141 -0.26 16.71 25.81
CA ALA A 141 -1.35 15.83 25.40
C ALA A 141 -1.14 15.21 23.99
N TYR A 142 -0.56 15.97 23.07
CA TYR A 142 -0.20 15.46 21.74
C TYR A 142 0.87 14.37 21.81
N ASN A 143 1.91 14.60 22.63
CA ASN A 143 3.00 13.65 22.77
C ASN A 143 2.51 12.34 23.38
N VAL A 144 1.68 12.38 24.43
CA VAL A 144 1.10 11.20 25.08
C VAL A 144 0.29 10.35 24.08
N TRP A 145 -0.54 11.00 23.23
CA TRP A 145 -1.33 10.27 22.25
C TRP A 145 -0.47 9.69 21.11
N THR A 146 0.52 10.44 20.62
CA THR A 146 1.41 9.97 19.55
C THR A 146 2.31 8.85 20.02
N ASP A 147 2.80 8.89 21.25
CA ASP A 147 3.64 7.85 21.84
C ASP A 147 2.83 6.55 22.04
N ALA A 148 1.61 6.66 22.58
CA ALA A 148 0.70 5.51 22.71
C ALA A 148 0.31 4.91 21.36
N ALA A 149 0.05 5.74 20.35
CA ALA A 149 -0.24 5.28 19.00
C ALA A 149 0.97 4.58 18.38
N PHE A 150 2.18 5.13 18.55
CA PHE A 150 3.41 4.52 18.06
C PHE A 150 3.71 3.18 18.72
N GLU A 151 3.57 3.09 20.05
CA GLU A 151 3.71 1.85 20.79
C GLU A 151 2.69 0.79 20.32
N TRP A 152 1.43 1.19 20.13
CA TRP A 152 0.42 0.28 19.58
C TRP A 152 0.79 -0.20 18.16
N MET A 153 1.28 0.69 17.30
CA MET A 153 1.67 0.38 15.94
C MET A 153 2.85 -0.61 15.88
N THR A 154 3.83 -0.46 16.77
CA THR A 154 4.99 -1.38 16.84
C THR A 154 4.59 -2.77 17.35
N ASN A 155 3.63 -2.82 18.26
CA ASN A 155 3.12 -4.08 18.82
C ASN A 155 2.16 -4.82 17.88
N HIS A 156 1.56 -4.12 16.87
CA HIS A 156 0.55 -4.67 15.98
C HIS A 156 0.93 -4.49 14.49
N ILE A 157 2.07 -5.05 14.08
CA ILE A 157 2.67 -4.84 12.75
C ILE A 157 1.69 -5.10 11.60
N ALA A 158 0.89 -6.19 11.64
CA ALA A 158 -0.07 -6.50 10.59
C ALA A 158 -1.14 -5.41 10.41
N TRP A 159 -1.67 -4.90 11.53
CA TRP A 159 -2.64 -3.81 11.51
C TRP A 159 -2.01 -2.49 11.07
N THR A 160 -0.79 -2.23 11.52
CA THR A 160 -0.01 -1.04 11.13
C THR A 160 0.19 -1.00 9.62
N VAL A 161 0.63 -2.11 9.02
CA VAL A 161 0.80 -2.21 7.57
C VAL A 161 -0.54 -2.03 6.85
N LEU A 162 -1.62 -2.67 7.31
CA LEU A 162 -2.96 -2.45 6.75
C LEU A 162 -3.37 -0.98 6.79
N ILE A 163 -3.20 -0.31 7.92
CA ILE A 163 -3.57 1.11 8.10
C ILE A 163 -2.70 1.99 7.19
N VAL A 164 -1.38 1.85 7.26
CA VAL A 164 -0.43 2.68 6.49
C VAL A 164 -0.66 2.52 4.99
N PHE A 165 -0.79 1.29 4.48
CA PHE A 165 -1.03 1.09 3.05
C PHE A 165 -2.45 1.49 2.64
N SER A 166 -3.44 1.46 3.55
CA SER A 166 -4.79 1.98 3.26
C SER A 166 -4.79 3.49 2.96
N LEU A 167 -3.82 4.25 3.46
CA LEU A 167 -3.66 5.67 3.13
C LEU A 167 -3.37 5.90 1.64
N PHE A 168 -2.81 4.91 0.95
CA PHE A 168 -2.54 4.96 -0.49
C PHE A 168 -3.77 4.71 -1.36
N ILE A 169 -4.86 4.16 -0.82
CA ILE A 169 -6.04 3.77 -1.61
C ILE A 169 -6.60 4.96 -2.37
N ILE A 170 -6.87 6.07 -1.67
CA ILE A 170 -7.50 7.27 -2.26
C ILE A 170 -6.56 7.97 -3.24
N PRO A 171 -5.29 8.29 -2.89
CA PRO A 171 -4.34 8.88 -3.83
C PRO A 171 -4.11 8.02 -5.08
N VAL A 172 -3.92 6.71 -4.92
CA VAL A 172 -3.71 5.80 -6.04
C VAL A 172 -4.95 5.69 -6.90
N TRP A 173 -6.14 5.55 -6.30
CA TRP A 173 -7.41 5.54 -7.04
C TRP A 173 -7.57 6.80 -7.89
N PHE A 174 -7.26 7.97 -7.34
CA PHE A 174 -7.37 9.24 -8.04
C PHE A 174 -6.36 9.37 -9.19
N LEU A 175 -5.08 9.04 -8.94
CA LEU A 175 -3.98 9.21 -9.88
C LEU A 175 -4.00 8.16 -11.01
N PHE A 176 -4.49 6.96 -10.76
CA PHE A 176 -4.49 5.85 -11.70
C PHE A 176 -5.87 5.49 -12.26
N ARG A 177 -6.90 6.33 -12.00
CA ARG A 177 -8.28 6.08 -12.43
C ARG A 177 -8.42 5.87 -13.95
N GLN A 178 -7.57 6.48 -14.76
CA GLN A 178 -7.60 6.42 -16.22
C GLN A 178 -6.51 5.49 -16.76
N ALA A 179 -6.19 4.43 -16.05
CA ALA A 179 -5.13 3.50 -16.41
C ALA A 179 -5.45 2.73 -17.71
N PRO A 180 -4.45 2.57 -18.63
CA PRO A 180 -4.68 1.89 -19.90
C PRO A 180 -5.10 0.43 -19.77
N ARG A 181 -4.52 -0.30 -18.81
CA ARG A 181 -4.76 -1.75 -18.62
C ARG A 181 -5.80 -2.07 -17.57
N PHE A 182 -6.03 -1.18 -16.62
CA PHE A 182 -6.95 -1.39 -15.52
C PHE A 182 -7.72 -0.09 -15.20
N PRO A 183 -8.65 0.32 -16.12
CA PRO A 183 -9.41 1.55 -15.97
C PRO A 183 -10.46 1.42 -14.86
N GLN A 184 -10.76 2.55 -14.21
CA GLN A 184 -11.87 2.70 -13.26
C GLN A 184 -11.96 1.64 -12.16
N HIS A 185 -10.80 1.24 -11.62
CA HIS A 185 -10.80 0.33 -10.47
C HIS A 185 -11.57 0.94 -9.28
N THR A 186 -12.27 0.08 -8.54
CA THR A 186 -13.07 0.49 -7.38
C THR A 186 -12.21 0.64 -6.13
N LEU A 187 -12.70 1.38 -5.11
CA LEU A 187 -11.99 1.51 -3.83
C LEU A 187 -11.72 0.16 -3.14
N PRO A 188 -12.66 -0.83 -3.10
CA PRO A 188 -12.36 -2.16 -2.58
C PRO A 188 -11.26 -2.90 -3.35
N GLN A 189 -11.21 -2.72 -4.69
CA GLN A 189 -10.10 -3.26 -5.49
C GLN A 189 -8.79 -2.57 -5.11
N GLY A 190 -8.82 -1.25 -4.90
CA GLY A 190 -7.69 -0.47 -4.38
C GLY A 190 -7.19 -1.01 -3.05
N PHE A 191 -8.08 -1.39 -2.13
CA PHE A 191 -7.70 -2.02 -0.86
C PHE A 191 -6.88 -3.30 -1.08
N TYR A 192 -7.36 -4.24 -1.91
CA TYR A 192 -6.61 -5.47 -2.18
C TYR A 192 -5.26 -5.21 -2.85
N ILE A 193 -5.18 -4.22 -3.75
CA ILE A 193 -3.91 -3.79 -4.35
C ILE A 193 -2.91 -3.41 -3.24
N GLN A 194 -3.34 -2.58 -2.29
CA GLN A 194 -2.47 -2.11 -1.22
C GLN A 194 -2.09 -3.21 -0.24
N VAL A 195 -2.98 -4.16 0.03
CA VAL A 195 -2.67 -5.33 0.88
C VAL A 195 -1.56 -6.18 0.27
N PHE A 196 -1.60 -6.45 -1.04
CA PHE A 196 -0.52 -7.18 -1.72
C PHE A 196 0.82 -6.44 -1.64
N ILE A 197 0.81 -5.12 -1.86
CA ILE A 197 2.02 -4.29 -1.75
C ILE A 197 2.54 -4.30 -0.30
N GLY A 198 1.64 -4.27 0.69
CA GLY A 198 1.99 -4.41 2.10
C GLY A 198 2.66 -5.74 2.43
N VAL A 199 2.15 -6.85 1.87
CA VAL A 199 2.81 -8.18 1.99
C VAL A 199 4.20 -8.15 1.39
N GLN A 200 4.34 -7.59 0.20
CA GLN A 200 5.63 -7.48 -0.50
C GLN A 200 6.61 -6.64 0.32
N TYR A 201 6.16 -5.51 0.86
CA TYR A 201 6.97 -4.68 1.77
C TYR A 201 7.47 -5.46 2.98
N LEU A 202 6.57 -6.18 3.69
CA LEU A 202 6.97 -7.00 4.84
C LEU A 202 7.95 -8.11 4.48
N MET A 203 7.77 -8.74 3.33
CA MET A 203 8.65 -9.80 2.85
C MET A 203 10.06 -9.25 2.57
N PHE A 204 10.18 -8.10 1.91
CA PHE A 204 11.48 -7.47 1.67
C PHE A 204 12.09 -6.91 2.96
N LEU A 205 11.27 -6.38 3.89
CA LEU A 205 11.74 -5.96 5.21
C LEU A 205 12.32 -7.15 6.00
N LEU A 206 11.62 -8.29 6.01
CA LEU A 206 12.11 -9.52 6.62
C LEU A 206 13.47 -9.94 6.01
N MET A 207 13.58 -9.88 4.70
CA MET A 207 14.82 -10.21 3.97
C MET A 207 15.96 -9.26 4.35
N MET A 208 15.68 -7.96 4.48
CA MET A 208 16.66 -6.95 4.90
C MET A 208 17.11 -7.13 6.35
N ILE A 209 16.20 -7.43 7.27
CA ILE A 209 16.54 -7.73 8.66
C ILE A 209 17.47 -8.94 8.74
N LEU A 210 17.11 -10.04 8.06
CA LEU A 210 17.97 -11.23 8.01
C LEU A 210 19.33 -10.91 7.39
N LEU A 211 19.38 -10.09 6.33
CA LEU A 211 20.64 -9.69 5.71
C LEU A 211 21.54 -8.91 6.68
N PHE A 212 20.99 -7.98 7.44
CA PHE A 212 21.74 -7.17 8.41
C PHE A 212 22.23 -8.01 9.59
N GLU A 213 21.46 -8.98 10.03
CA GLU A 213 21.86 -9.88 11.12
C GLU A 213 22.96 -10.89 10.71
N PHE A 214 22.87 -11.41 9.47
CA PHE A 214 23.85 -12.40 8.99
C PHE A 214 25.14 -11.81 8.42
N ILE A 215 25.17 -10.52 8.07
CA ILE A 215 26.35 -9.85 7.53
C ILE A 215 26.88 -8.82 8.55
N PRO A 216 27.90 -9.14 9.35
CA PRO A 216 28.41 -8.26 10.41
C PRO A 216 28.89 -6.90 9.91
N SER A 217 29.32 -6.79 8.64
CA SER A 217 29.73 -5.52 8.03
C SER A 217 28.58 -4.58 7.71
N LEU A 218 27.32 -5.08 7.72
CA LEU A 218 26.09 -4.33 7.51
C LEU A 218 25.26 -4.23 8.80
N SER A 219 25.84 -4.65 9.95
CA SER A 219 25.11 -4.68 11.22
C SER A 219 24.57 -3.29 11.56
N GLY A 220 23.28 -3.13 11.34
CA GLY A 220 22.49 -1.95 11.67
C GLY A 220 21.32 -2.34 12.56
N ASN A 221 20.73 -1.37 13.25
CA ASN A 221 19.53 -1.62 14.05
C ASN A 221 18.32 -1.86 13.13
N GLY A 222 17.30 -2.58 13.60
CA GLY A 222 16.07 -2.83 12.85
C GLY A 222 15.36 -1.54 12.35
N SER A 223 15.61 -0.42 13.00
CA SER A 223 15.20 0.91 12.59
C SER A 223 15.90 1.38 11.30
N GLU A 224 17.17 1.09 11.13
CA GLU A 224 17.92 1.43 9.91
C GLU A 224 17.42 0.60 8.72
N ALA A 225 17.17 -0.71 8.94
CA ALA A 225 16.57 -1.58 7.93
C ALA A 225 15.19 -1.07 7.48
N SER A 226 14.34 -0.67 8.42
CA SER A 226 13.00 -0.13 8.11
C SER A 226 13.07 1.24 7.42
N GLY A 227 14.01 2.09 7.83
CA GLY A 227 14.26 3.38 7.20
C GLY A 227 14.74 3.24 5.76
N PHE A 228 15.73 2.36 5.51
CA PHE A 228 16.23 2.06 4.18
C PHE A 228 15.13 1.47 3.28
N MET A 229 14.34 0.52 3.80
CA MET A 229 13.20 -0.05 3.09
C MET A 229 12.19 1.01 2.67
N THR A 230 11.81 1.90 3.58
CA THR A 230 10.78 2.92 3.31
C THR A 230 11.28 3.99 2.35
N LEU A 231 12.54 4.41 2.48
CA LEU A 231 13.08 5.53 1.69
C LEU A 231 13.51 5.11 0.29
N PHE A 232 14.12 3.94 0.14
CA PHE A 232 14.73 3.51 -1.12
C PHE A 232 13.97 2.36 -1.80
N VAL A 233 13.63 1.32 -1.05
CA VAL A 233 13.08 0.10 -1.66
C VAL A 233 11.59 0.26 -1.97
N LEU A 234 10.80 0.83 -1.06
CA LEU A 234 9.37 1.02 -1.28
C LEU A 234 9.03 1.84 -2.55
N PRO A 235 9.68 2.99 -2.84
CA PRO A 235 9.41 3.70 -4.09
C PRO A 235 9.70 2.86 -5.34
N ILE A 236 10.77 2.05 -5.33
CA ILE A 236 11.13 1.16 -6.44
C ILE A 236 10.08 0.06 -6.61
N LEU A 237 9.64 -0.56 -5.51
CA LEU A 237 8.57 -1.57 -5.55
C LEU A 237 7.28 -0.96 -6.13
N LEU A 238 6.84 0.19 -5.63
CA LEU A 238 5.65 0.87 -6.13
C LEU A 238 5.76 1.21 -7.63
N LEU A 239 6.94 1.60 -8.11
CA LEU A 239 7.15 1.87 -9.53
C LEU A 239 6.98 0.61 -10.38
N ILE A 240 7.55 -0.52 -9.96
CA ILE A 240 7.46 -1.79 -10.67
C ILE A 240 6.01 -2.29 -10.66
N ASP A 241 5.38 -2.31 -9.49
CA ASP A 241 4.03 -2.82 -9.28
C ASP A 241 3.00 -2.03 -10.08
N TYR A 242 3.01 -0.72 -9.94
CA TYR A 242 2.04 0.13 -10.64
C TYR A 242 2.27 0.18 -12.15
N LYS A 243 3.52 0.06 -12.60
CA LYS A 243 3.80 -0.07 -14.05
C LYS A 243 3.20 -1.36 -14.62
N GLN A 244 3.41 -2.50 -13.94
CA GLN A 244 2.88 -3.79 -14.37
C GLN A 244 1.35 -3.84 -14.27
N LEU A 245 0.78 -3.31 -13.19
CA LEU A 245 -0.65 -3.31 -12.91
C LEU A 245 -1.41 -2.39 -13.86
N PHE A 246 -1.04 -1.12 -13.93
CA PHE A 246 -1.79 -0.07 -14.62
C PHE A 246 -1.38 0.11 -16.09
N GLY A 247 -0.16 -0.29 -16.46
CA GLY A 247 0.31 -0.30 -17.85
C GLY A 247 0.69 1.06 -18.43
N TYR A 248 0.95 2.06 -17.60
CA TYR A 248 1.53 3.33 -18.06
C TYR A 248 2.97 3.17 -18.52
N GLY A 249 3.45 4.07 -19.39
CA GLY A 249 4.87 4.21 -19.67
C GLY A 249 5.67 4.62 -18.43
N TRP A 250 7.01 4.46 -18.46
CA TRP A 250 7.86 4.77 -17.30
C TRP A 250 7.64 6.17 -16.74
N TRP A 251 7.68 7.21 -17.57
CA TRP A 251 7.45 8.59 -17.15
C TRP A 251 6.05 8.81 -16.56
N GLY A 252 5.04 8.18 -17.19
CA GLY A 252 3.67 8.23 -16.69
C GLY A 252 3.51 7.59 -15.32
N THR A 253 4.28 6.54 -15.01
CA THR A 253 4.26 5.87 -13.70
C THR A 253 5.07 6.67 -12.67
N ILE A 254 6.29 7.10 -13.03
CA ILE A 254 7.21 7.82 -12.12
C ILE A 254 6.55 9.05 -11.50
N TRP A 255 6.01 9.95 -12.31
CA TRP A 255 5.42 11.18 -11.76
C TRP A 255 4.18 10.90 -10.89
N ARG A 256 3.39 9.85 -11.21
CA ARG A 256 2.24 9.43 -10.39
C ARG A 256 2.67 8.85 -9.05
N VAL A 257 3.70 8.01 -9.02
CA VAL A 257 4.25 7.47 -7.77
C VAL A 257 4.87 8.59 -6.93
N LEU A 258 5.63 9.51 -7.54
CA LEU A 258 6.20 10.66 -6.85
C LEU A 258 5.13 11.57 -6.24
N LEU A 259 3.93 11.64 -6.82
CA LEU A 259 2.80 12.36 -6.23
C LEU A 259 2.00 11.52 -5.23
N ALA A 260 1.88 10.20 -5.44
CA ALA A 260 1.14 9.32 -4.55
C ALA A 260 1.76 9.28 -3.14
N LEU A 261 3.10 9.25 -3.06
CA LEU A 261 3.83 9.21 -1.78
C LEU A 261 3.52 10.43 -0.89
N PRO A 262 3.76 11.69 -1.31
CA PRO A 262 3.44 12.84 -0.46
C PRO A 262 1.94 13.01 -0.22
N LEU A 263 1.08 12.70 -1.18
CA LEU A 263 -0.38 12.72 -0.99
C LEU A 263 -0.83 11.72 0.09
N SER A 264 -0.25 10.52 0.12
CA SER A 264 -0.57 9.53 1.14
C SER A 264 -0.07 9.96 2.52
N LEU A 265 1.11 10.57 2.61
CA LEU A 265 1.63 11.14 3.86
C LEU A 265 0.76 12.30 4.36
N LEU A 266 0.34 13.21 3.48
CA LEU A 266 -0.56 14.31 3.83
C LEU A 266 -1.92 13.79 4.29
N PHE A 267 -2.45 12.77 3.62
CA PHE A 267 -3.69 12.13 4.01
C PHE A 267 -3.57 11.45 5.39
N GLY A 268 -2.45 10.77 5.65
CA GLY A 268 -2.13 10.21 6.96
C GLY A 268 -2.04 11.26 8.06
N LYS A 269 -1.37 12.39 7.79
CA LYS A 269 -1.30 13.52 8.72
C LYS A 269 -2.69 14.13 8.98
N MET A 270 -3.51 14.27 7.95
CA MET A 270 -4.90 14.72 8.11
C MET A 270 -5.69 13.81 9.06
N LEU A 271 -5.61 12.49 8.87
CA LEU A 271 -6.26 11.54 9.77
C LEU A 271 -5.69 11.59 11.19
N GLN A 272 -4.37 11.78 11.34
CA GLN A 272 -3.72 11.95 12.63
C GLN A 272 -4.26 13.18 13.39
N TYR A 273 -4.40 14.32 12.70
CA TYR A 273 -4.95 15.52 13.32
C TYR A 273 -6.44 15.39 13.63
N MET A 274 -7.22 14.72 12.77
CA MET A 274 -8.63 14.41 13.05
C MET A 274 -8.77 13.51 14.29
N ALA A 275 -7.93 12.50 14.44
CA ALA A 275 -7.91 11.63 15.62
C ALA A 275 -7.48 12.40 16.88
N GLY A 276 -6.48 13.28 16.80
CA GLY A 276 -6.07 14.18 17.86
C GLY A 276 -7.20 15.13 18.29
N PHE A 277 -7.94 15.69 17.33
CA PHE A 277 -9.12 16.50 17.60
C PHE A 277 -10.20 15.72 18.39
N VAL A 278 -10.53 14.49 17.95
CA VAL A 278 -11.47 13.63 18.68
C VAL A 278 -10.97 13.30 20.09
N TYR A 279 -9.67 13.01 20.24
CA TYR A 279 -9.08 12.76 21.54
C TYR A 279 -9.21 13.97 22.47
N CYS A 280 -8.88 15.18 22.01
CA CYS A 280 -9.02 16.42 22.79
C CYS A 280 -10.47 16.70 23.19
N LEU A 281 -11.44 16.37 22.33
CA LEU A 281 -12.87 16.43 22.68
C LEU A 281 -13.22 15.48 23.85
N CYS A 282 -12.68 14.25 23.82
CA CYS A 282 -12.94 13.26 24.86
C CYS A 282 -12.32 13.66 26.23
N VAL A 283 -11.18 14.35 26.20
CA VAL A 283 -10.44 14.77 27.41
C VAL A 283 -10.84 16.19 27.88
N ASN A 284 -11.76 16.87 27.15
CA ASN A 284 -12.18 18.27 27.39
C ASN A 284 -11.01 19.29 27.33
N ASP A 285 -9.99 19.03 26.51
CA ASP A 285 -8.86 19.94 26.31
C ASP A 285 -9.18 20.98 25.23
N TRP A 286 -9.96 21.99 25.59
CA TRP A 286 -10.43 23.04 24.68
C TRP A 286 -9.28 23.88 24.06
N HIS A 287 -8.17 23.99 24.74
CA HIS A 287 -7.03 24.76 24.25
C HIS A 287 -6.42 24.13 22.99
N ASN A 288 -6.29 22.81 22.97
CA ASN A 288 -5.71 22.09 21.84
C ASN A 288 -6.70 21.74 20.74
N ILE A 289 -8.02 21.76 21.00
CA ILE A 289 -9.07 21.50 20.01
C ILE A 289 -8.96 22.45 18.81
N THR A 290 -8.83 23.74 19.05
CA THR A 290 -8.73 24.77 18.00
C THR A 290 -7.49 24.55 17.14
N LEU A 291 -6.36 24.18 17.74
CA LEU A 291 -5.11 23.90 17.04
C LEU A 291 -5.25 22.71 16.09
N TYR A 292 -5.77 21.58 16.59
CA TYR A 292 -5.99 20.39 15.74
C TYR A 292 -7.00 20.62 14.63
N LEU A 293 -8.05 21.38 14.92
CA LEU A 293 -9.06 21.70 13.91
C LEU A 293 -8.45 22.55 12.79
N MET A 294 -7.67 23.57 13.12
CA MET A 294 -7.03 24.45 12.13
C MET A 294 -5.99 23.69 11.30
N ASP A 295 -5.19 22.83 11.91
CA ASP A 295 -4.21 21.99 11.21
C ASP A 295 -4.91 20.99 10.28
N ALA A 296 -5.99 20.35 10.72
CA ALA A 296 -6.77 19.46 9.90
C ALA A 296 -7.42 20.18 8.70
N LEU A 297 -7.97 21.36 8.90
CA LEU A 297 -8.55 22.18 7.83
C LEU A 297 -7.50 22.65 6.84
N GLY A 298 -6.32 23.08 7.31
CA GLY A 298 -5.21 23.48 6.47
C GLY A 298 -4.70 22.34 5.59
N LEU A 299 -4.55 21.13 6.15
CA LEU A 299 -4.17 19.95 5.40
C LEU A 299 -5.23 19.52 4.38
N LEU A 300 -6.51 19.60 4.75
CA LEU A 300 -7.62 19.27 3.85
C LEU A 300 -7.64 20.22 2.65
N ALA A 301 -7.45 21.52 2.90
CA ALA A 301 -7.36 22.51 1.83
C ALA A 301 -6.14 22.29 0.92
N LEU A 302 -4.97 21.90 1.50
CA LEU A 302 -3.77 21.57 0.73
C LEU A 302 -3.98 20.32 -0.13
N VAL A 303 -4.56 19.26 0.43
CA VAL A 303 -4.86 18.04 -0.33
C VAL A 303 -5.83 18.34 -1.47
N TRP A 304 -6.89 19.13 -1.21
CA TRP A 304 -7.81 19.54 -2.27
C TRP A 304 -7.10 20.32 -3.38
N LEU A 305 -6.25 21.28 -3.03
CA LEU A 305 -5.45 22.05 -4.00
C LEU A 305 -4.58 21.12 -4.86
N LEU A 306 -3.87 20.18 -4.26
CA LEU A 306 -3.02 19.22 -4.98
C LEU A 306 -3.85 18.33 -5.91
N LEU A 307 -5.02 17.87 -5.48
CA LEU A 307 -5.91 17.07 -6.32
C LEU A 307 -6.44 17.87 -7.52
N GLU A 308 -6.77 19.15 -7.36
CA GLU A 308 -7.18 20.02 -8.48
C GLU A 308 -6.02 20.28 -9.46
N ILE A 309 -4.78 20.46 -8.97
CA ILE A 309 -3.60 20.58 -9.84
C ILE A 309 -3.39 19.31 -10.65
N VAL A 310 -3.48 18.14 -10.02
CA VAL A 310 -3.36 16.85 -10.73
C VAL A 310 -4.46 16.69 -11.76
N HIS A 311 -5.69 17.09 -11.44
CA HIS A 311 -6.81 17.06 -12.38
C HIS A 311 -6.55 17.95 -13.59
N LEU A 312 -6.00 19.15 -13.40
CA LEU A 312 -5.61 20.06 -14.47
C LEU A 312 -4.51 19.44 -15.38
N ILE A 313 -3.48 18.84 -14.77
CA ILE A 313 -2.39 18.19 -15.51
C ILE A 313 -2.93 17.02 -16.34
N ASN A 314 -3.78 16.17 -15.76
CA ASN A 314 -4.38 15.04 -16.47
C ASN A 314 -5.29 15.49 -17.63
N SER A 315 -6.11 16.52 -17.43
CA SER A 315 -6.99 17.05 -18.49
C SER A 315 -6.19 17.61 -19.68
N ARG A 316 -5.06 18.27 -19.41
CA ARG A 316 -4.16 18.80 -20.45
C ARG A 316 -3.45 17.66 -21.22
N ASN A 317 -3.00 16.63 -20.53
CA ASN A 317 -2.34 15.47 -21.17
C ASN A 317 -3.26 14.67 -22.09
N LEU A 318 -4.59 14.76 -21.90
CA LEU A 318 -5.60 14.13 -22.74
C LEU A 318 -6.01 15.01 -23.96
N GLY A 319 -5.31 16.12 -24.19
CA GLY A 319 -5.60 17.04 -25.30
C GLY A 319 -6.86 17.91 -25.10
N GLY A 320 -7.40 17.91 -23.87
CA GLY A 320 -8.55 18.74 -23.50
C GLY A 320 -8.16 20.17 -23.19
N SER A 321 -9.00 21.15 -23.57
CA SER A 321 -8.91 22.51 -23.06
C SER A 321 -9.23 22.55 -21.56
N ILE A 322 -8.48 23.34 -20.79
CA ILE A 322 -8.77 23.54 -19.38
C ILE A 322 -10.16 24.16 -19.27
N SER A 323 -11.11 23.45 -18.67
CA SER A 323 -12.46 24.01 -18.50
C SER A 323 -12.42 25.16 -17.49
N ALA A 324 -13.17 26.22 -17.76
CA ALA A 324 -13.30 27.36 -16.86
C ALA A 324 -13.72 26.93 -15.44
N LYS A 325 -14.55 25.86 -15.34
CA LYS A 325 -14.97 25.25 -14.05
C LYS A 325 -13.78 24.66 -13.28
N ALA A 326 -12.84 24.01 -13.95
CA ALA A 326 -11.65 23.44 -13.30
C ALA A 326 -10.70 24.53 -12.80
N PHE A 327 -10.53 25.59 -13.59
CA PHE A 327 -9.74 26.75 -13.18
C PHE A 327 -10.34 27.45 -11.95
N VAL A 328 -11.66 27.68 -11.93
CA VAL A 328 -12.35 28.28 -10.79
C VAL A 328 -12.23 27.42 -9.53
N ARG A 329 -12.32 26.09 -9.64
CA ARG A 329 -12.17 25.19 -8.47
C ARG A 329 -10.74 25.22 -7.91
N SER A 330 -9.70 25.24 -8.76
CA SER A 330 -8.32 25.31 -8.29
C SER A 330 -7.99 26.66 -7.65
N THR A 331 -8.50 27.77 -8.18
CA THR A 331 -8.35 29.09 -7.56
C THR A 331 -9.10 29.19 -6.24
N LEU A 332 -10.29 28.59 -6.13
CA LEU A 332 -11.05 28.50 -4.87
C LEU A 332 -10.29 27.67 -3.83
N ALA A 333 -9.76 26.52 -4.21
CA ALA A 333 -8.96 25.67 -3.31
C ALA A 333 -7.72 26.42 -2.77
N LEU A 334 -7.03 27.17 -3.63
CA LEU A 334 -5.90 28.02 -3.23
C LEU A 334 -6.36 29.13 -2.27
N ALA A 335 -7.46 29.80 -2.56
CA ALA A 335 -8.00 30.85 -1.70
C ALA A 335 -8.38 30.32 -0.32
N VAL A 336 -9.04 29.14 -0.25
CA VAL A 336 -9.40 28.49 1.02
C VAL A 336 -8.15 28.12 1.81
N PHE A 337 -7.13 27.56 1.15
CA PHE A 337 -5.86 27.23 1.80
C PHE A 337 -5.18 28.45 2.41
N VAL A 338 -5.02 29.53 1.63
CA VAL A 338 -4.42 30.79 2.10
C VAL A 338 -5.23 31.41 3.24
N LEU A 339 -6.57 31.41 3.13
CA LEU A 339 -7.45 31.93 4.18
C LEU A 339 -7.31 31.14 5.49
N THR A 340 -7.24 29.82 5.42
CA THR A 340 -7.07 28.95 6.60
C THR A 340 -5.77 29.30 7.34
N ILE A 341 -4.67 29.46 6.61
CA ILE A 341 -3.38 29.85 7.19
C ILE A 341 -3.43 31.29 7.79
N ALA A 342 -4.07 32.22 7.09
CA ALA A 342 -4.19 33.61 7.56
C ALA A 342 -5.00 33.68 8.87
N VAL A 343 -6.11 32.94 8.96
CA VAL A 343 -6.94 32.84 10.18
C VAL A 343 -6.16 32.20 11.33
N ALA A 344 -5.45 31.10 11.09
CA ALA A 344 -4.61 30.46 12.09
C ALA A 344 -3.56 31.43 12.65
N ARG A 345 -2.91 32.22 11.77
CA ARG A 345 -1.93 33.24 12.17
C ARG A 345 -2.55 34.36 13.02
N GLN A 346 -3.75 34.82 12.67
CA GLN A 346 -4.47 35.85 13.47
C GLN A 346 -4.85 35.30 14.85
N LEU A 347 -5.15 34.02 14.98
CA LEU A 347 -5.44 33.35 16.25
C LEU A 347 -4.17 33.01 17.05
N GLY A 348 -2.97 33.35 16.56
CA GLY A 348 -1.69 33.06 17.21
C GLY A 348 -1.29 31.59 17.17
N ILE A 349 -1.97 30.78 16.33
CA ILE A 349 -1.72 29.34 16.19
C ILE A 349 -0.54 29.15 15.24
N LYS A 350 0.55 28.53 15.72
CA LYS A 350 1.69 28.14 14.88
C LYS A 350 1.34 26.86 14.13
N THR A 351 1.11 26.99 12.84
CA THR A 351 0.83 25.83 11.97
C THR A 351 2.12 25.33 11.29
N PRO A 352 2.19 24.06 10.87
CA PRO A 352 3.30 23.56 10.07
C PRO A 352 3.51 24.35 8.77
N PHE A 353 2.49 25.09 8.31
CA PHE A 353 2.51 25.90 7.09
C PHE A 353 3.16 27.27 7.25
N ASP A 354 3.43 27.73 8.48
CA ASP A 354 4.11 29.00 8.75
C ASP A 354 5.49 29.06 8.09
N ILE A 355 6.13 27.91 7.89
CA ILE A 355 7.40 27.82 7.16
C ILE A 355 7.20 28.24 5.71
N ILE A 356 6.11 27.82 5.07
CA ILE A 356 5.79 28.16 3.68
C ILE A 356 5.56 29.66 3.56
N LEU A 357 4.83 30.26 4.52
CA LEU A 357 4.59 31.70 4.52
C LEU A 357 5.88 32.52 4.74
N ARG A 358 6.77 32.08 5.63
CA ARG A 358 8.07 32.75 5.82
C ARG A 358 8.93 32.73 4.55
N VAL A 359 8.90 31.62 3.82
CA VAL A 359 9.60 31.51 2.53
C VAL A 359 8.97 32.42 1.50
N LEU A 360 7.64 32.51 1.44
CA LEU A 360 6.92 33.42 0.55
C LEU A 360 7.15 34.89 0.95
N ASP A 361 7.04 35.27 2.23
CA ASP A 361 7.35 36.59 2.73
C ASP A 361 8.79 37.01 2.38
N GLY A 362 9.76 36.08 2.48
CA GLY A 362 11.15 36.32 2.07
C GLY A 362 11.36 36.46 0.56
N MET A 363 10.44 35.97 -0.28
CA MET A 363 10.48 36.16 -1.74
C MET A 363 9.86 37.48 -2.19
N PHE A 364 8.91 38.03 -1.43
CA PHE A 364 8.20 39.27 -1.79
C PHE A 364 8.76 40.53 -1.11
N VAL A 365 9.71 40.40 -0.18
CA VAL A 365 10.36 41.51 0.56
C VAL A 365 11.74 41.84 -0.05
N LYS A 366 12.01 41.48 -1.30
CA LYS A 366 13.19 41.93 -2.04
C LYS A 366 12.78 42.86 -3.18
#